data_490d84174b65254891bc4cc3d0dc76a4
#
_entry.id   490d84174b65254891bc4cc3d0dc76a4
#
_cell.length_a   1.000
_cell.length_b   1.000
_cell.length_c   1.000
_cell.angle_alpha   90.00
_cell.angle_beta   90.00
_cell.angle_gamma   90.00
#
_symmetry.space_group_name_H-M   'P 1'
#
loop_
_entity.id
_entity.type
_entity.pdbx_description
1 polymer ?
#
loop_
_entity_poly.entity_id
_entity_poly.type
_entity_poly.pdbx_seq_one_letter_code
_entity_poly.pdbx_strand_id
1 'polypeptide(L)'
;MSAEDENETSERDGKTFRSSADMAPGNKANETPEDKPSVSDSVTEGIPVVPEDVAIEEAVVWDPSVYEESEKGTIFGEELEVDTNVRWVRHRRPLGPIPRWGLIIFLLLIGVTFAYRKVDQWVNSLVTPEAPPGDEIEFVVEPGWSSGEVAVALGSAGIIDNSPMFRQWMRCHSMIGWFIDCPSGIEYEFQAGDYLLQEHLAFQDVVDILNEGPIPPEVIRVTIPEGLTISQMVVNIKERMPTYSEAQLNEAFSSDIVRWEHYPEDFFLPWYEGMFFPDTYQLDEATLTDEMSLVTRMHNQFLNVVEEIELEEKAAAVGLTPYEALVVASLIEEEALLNEERAKISQVIHNRLEQGWSLGMESTVRYAVGKMSGESLTREDLNSDSPWNTWIEPGLPLTPISAPGRASLEAAVSPEEGPWMFFVRTDENGVVGAHTFTVTSEEFAEAVAICREKDLGCG
;
A
#
# COMPACT_ATOMS: atom_id res chain seq x y z
N MET A 1 8.30 -39.87 55.69
CA MET A 1 7.12 -40.08 56.55
C MET A 1 6.06 -39.27 55.87
N SER A 2 5.35 -39.90 54.98
CA SER A 2 3.98 -40.50 55.12
C SER A 2 3.00 -39.36 55.19
N ALA A 3 2.26 -39.20 54.19
CA ALA A 3 1.15 -39.93 53.56
C ALA A 3 -0.15 -39.14 53.75
N GLU A 4 -0.85 -39.08 52.74
CA GLU A 4 -2.21 -39.51 52.36
C GLU A 4 -3.22 -38.37 52.43
N ASP A 5 -3.78 -38.07 51.27
CA ASP A 5 -5.03 -38.47 50.60
C ASP A 5 -6.26 -37.74 51.12
N GLU A 6 -7.01 -37.14 50.19
CA GLU A 6 -8.40 -37.44 49.85
C GLU A 6 -8.96 -36.37 48.88
N ASN A 7 -9.17 -36.67 47.76
CA ASN A 7 -10.22 -36.94 46.79
C ASN A 7 -11.65 -36.62 47.25
N GLU A 8 -12.28 -35.61 46.64
CA GLU A 8 -13.73 -35.59 46.50
C GLU A 8 -14.19 -34.90 45.20
N THR A 9 -14.75 -35.75 44.36
CA THR A 9 -15.51 -35.45 43.14
C THR A 9 -16.87 -34.83 43.47
N SER A 10 -17.30 -33.84 42.71
CA SER A 10 -18.73 -33.56 42.49
C SER A 10 -18.99 -33.06 41.06
N GLU A 11 -19.74 -33.93 40.38
CA GLU A 11 -20.39 -33.76 39.06
C GLU A 11 -21.56 -32.76 39.08
N ARG A 12 -21.92 -32.39 37.81
CA ARG A 12 -23.18 -31.82 37.28
C ARG A 12 -23.26 -30.30 37.29
N ASP A 13 -23.65 -29.65 36.20
CA ASP A 13 -24.64 -29.95 35.17
C ASP A 13 -24.35 -29.16 33.90
N GLY A 14 -24.55 -29.84 32.80
CA GLY A 14 -24.53 -29.26 31.45
C GLY A 14 -25.77 -28.43 31.12
N LYS A 15 -25.58 -27.40 30.33
CA LYS A 15 -26.62 -26.87 29.45
C LYS A 15 -26.03 -26.48 28.10
N THR A 16 -26.24 -27.41 27.19
CA THR A 16 -26.27 -27.18 25.74
C THR A 16 -27.31 -26.11 25.39
N PHE A 17 -26.93 -25.15 24.56
CA PHE A 17 -27.89 -24.41 23.74
C PHE A 17 -27.55 -24.56 22.25
N ARG A 18 -28.57 -25.06 21.56
CA ARG A 18 -28.62 -25.42 20.16
C ARG A 18 -28.71 -24.18 19.25
N SER A 19 -28.00 -24.29 18.14
CA SER A 19 -28.28 -23.76 16.80
C SER A 19 -29.76 -23.60 16.47
N SER A 20 -30.11 -22.49 15.85
CA SER A 20 -31.24 -22.41 14.91
C SER A 20 -30.82 -21.56 13.71
N ALA A 21 -30.74 -22.25 12.60
CA ALA A 21 -30.75 -21.70 11.26
C ALA A 21 -32.21 -21.37 10.87
N ASP A 22 -32.30 -20.65 9.74
CA ASP A 22 -33.45 -20.43 8.85
C ASP A 22 -34.33 -19.21 9.12
N MET A 23 -34.26 -18.28 8.20
CA MET A 23 -35.31 -17.92 7.23
C MET A 23 -34.95 -16.66 6.43
N ALA A 24 -34.76 -16.81 5.13
CA ALA A 24 -35.18 -15.84 4.12
C ALA A 24 -36.63 -16.25 3.72
N PRO A 25 -37.45 -15.47 3.01
CA PRO A 25 -37.15 -14.54 1.90
C PRO A 25 -38.10 -13.32 1.78
N GLY A 26 -37.85 -12.49 0.75
CA GLY A 26 -38.92 -11.66 0.17
C GLY A 26 -38.53 -10.24 -0.23
N ASN A 27 -38.01 -10.02 -1.39
CA ASN A 27 -38.61 -9.50 -2.64
C ASN A 27 -39.34 -8.15 -2.59
N LYS A 28 -38.86 -7.26 -3.46
CA LYS A 28 -39.45 -6.19 -4.32
C LYS A 28 -38.74 -4.85 -4.12
N ALA A 29 -38.00 -4.46 -5.14
CA ALA A 29 -38.40 -3.68 -6.33
C ALA A 29 -38.62 -2.20 -6.01
N ASN A 30 -37.92 -1.44 -6.75
CA ASN A 30 -38.21 -0.19 -7.44
C ASN A 30 -37.42 1.05 -7.02
N GLU A 31 -36.92 1.60 -8.07
CA GLU A 31 -36.89 2.98 -8.57
C GLU A 31 -35.54 3.72 -8.48
N THR A 32 -34.99 3.89 -9.69
CA THR A 32 -34.12 4.99 -10.08
C THR A 32 -34.82 6.33 -9.98
N PRO A 33 -34.09 7.43 -9.80
CA PRO A 33 -34.11 8.41 -10.89
C PRO A 33 -32.69 8.94 -11.27
N GLU A 34 -32.64 9.23 -12.55
CA GLU A 34 -31.72 10.00 -13.35
C GLU A 34 -31.23 11.30 -12.69
N ASP A 35 -29.98 11.63 -12.96
CA ASP A 35 -29.61 13.02 -13.22
C ASP A 35 -28.43 13.11 -14.21
N LYS A 36 -28.68 13.83 -15.31
CA LYS A 36 -27.72 14.16 -16.36
C LYS A 36 -27.05 15.49 -16.04
N PRO A 37 -25.78 15.68 -16.40
CA PRO A 37 -25.24 17.01 -16.57
C PRO A 37 -25.20 17.46 -18.04
N SER A 38 -25.32 18.73 -18.15
CA SER A 38 -25.43 19.66 -19.24
C SER A 38 -24.38 19.60 -20.35
N VAL A 39 -24.86 19.87 -21.51
CA VAL A 39 -24.25 20.13 -22.82
C VAL A 39 -23.42 21.41 -22.81
N SER A 40 -22.28 21.38 -23.51
CA SER A 40 -21.70 22.55 -24.15
C SER A 40 -21.45 22.25 -25.63
N ASP A 41 -22.05 23.09 -26.46
CA ASP A 41 -22.06 23.05 -27.90
C ASP A 41 -20.67 23.22 -28.52
N SER A 42 -20.34 22.42 -29.53
CA SER A 42 -19.60 22.85 -30.72
C SER A 42 -20.08 22.04 -31.92
N VAL A 43 -20.68 22.76 -32.83
CA VAL A 43 -21.18 22.34 -34.13
C VAL A 43 -20.00 22.00 -35.05
N THR A 44 -19.96 20.78 -35.55
CA THR A 44 -19.32 20.48 -36.85
C THR A 44 -20.24 19.55 -37.63
N GLU A 45 -20.57 19.97 -38.81
CA GLU A 45 -21.53 19.39 -39.75
C GLU A 45 -21.18 17.93 -40.09
N GLY A 46 -22.23 17.13 -40.13
CA GLY A 46 -22.17 15.71 -40.24
C GLY A 46 -21.91 15.17 -41.64
N ILE A 47 -21.14 14.09 -41.63
CA ILE A 47 -21.24 13.02 -42.62
C ILE A 47 -21.95 11.88 -41.91
N PRO A 48 -23.04 11.32 -42.43
CA PRO A 48 -23.72 10.20 -41.79
C PRO A 48 -22.83 8.95 -41.84
N VAL A 49 -22.44 8.47 -40.66
CA VAL A 49 -21.81 7.15 -40.50
C VAL A 49 -22.90 6.11 -40.70
N VAL A 50 -22.75 5.29 -41.72
CA VAL A 50 -23.56 4.10 -41.96
C VAL A 50 -23.14 3.04 -40.94
N PRO A 51 -24.06 2.40 -40.21
CA PRO A 51 -23.71 1.30 -39.31
C PRO A 51 -23.16 0.11 -40.09
N GLU A 52 -22.13 -0.53 -39.56
CA GLU A 52 -21.36 -1.63 -40.13
C GLU A 52 -22.09 -3.00 -40.15
N ASP A 53 -23.35 -3.07 -39.78
CA ASP A 53 -24.11 -4.30 -39.61
C ASP A 53 -25.31 -4.45 -40.61
N VAL A 54 -25.16 -3.92 -41.80
CA VAL A 54 -26.12 -4.30 -42.86
C VAL A 54 -25.46 -5.29 -43.82
N ALA A 55 -25.73 -6.55 -43.56
CA ALA A 55 -25.45 -7.61 -44.53
C ALA A 55 -26.14 -7.26 -45.85
N ILE A 56 -25.33 -6.96 -46.88
CA ILE A 56 -25.80 -6.83 -48.24
C ILE A 56 -25.99 -8.27 -48.79
N GLU A 57 -27.05 -8.90 -48.34
CA GLU A 57 -27.61 -10.06 -49.02
C GLU A 57 -29.04 -9.69 -49.43
N GLU A 58 -29.13 -9.07 -50.57
CA GLU A 58 -30.19 -9.30 -51.53
C GLU A 58 -29.82 -8.53 -52.79
N ALA A 59 -29.26 -9.29 -53.75
CA ALA A 59 -29.20 -8.81 -55.10
C ALA A 59 -30.62 -8.51 -55.54
N VAL A 60 -30.92 -7.25 -55.75
CA VAL A 60 -32.20 -6.83 -56.35
C VAL A 60 -32.28 -7.54 -57.69
N VAL A 61 -33.02 -8.63 -57.72
CA VAL A 61 -33.41 -9.32 -58.97
C VAL A 61 -34.38 -8.33 -59.65
N TRP A 62 -33.82 -7.66 -60.63
CA TRP A 62 -34.63 -6.80 -61.49
C TRP A 62 -35.68 -7.65 -62.22
N ASP A 63 -36.94 -7.56 -61.78
CA ASP A 63 -38.10 -8.23 -62.40
C ASP A 63 -38.66 -7.31 -63.50
N PRO A 64 -38.50 -7.69 -64.75
CA PRO A 64 -39.03 -6.88 -65.84
C PRO A 64 -40.56 -6.78 -65.92
N SER A 65 -41.31 -7.55 -65.09
CA SER A 65 -42.78 -7.52 -65.08
C SER A 65 -43.34 -6.32 -64.29
N VAL A 66 -42.53 -5.58 -63.57
CA VAL A 66 -42.93 -4.41 -62.77
C VAL A 66 -42.98 -3.10 -63.62
N TYR A 67 -42.47 -3.16 -64.83
CA TYR A 67 -42.49 -2.04 -65.78
C TYR A 67 -43.47 -2.23 -66.93
N GLU A 68 -44.67 -2.60 -66.65
CA GLU A 68 -45.79 -2.33 -67.53
C GLU A 68 -46.44 -1.00 -67.08
N GLU A 69 -46.46 -0.07 -68.03
CA GLU A 69 -47.19 1.20 -67.99
C GLU A 69 -46.54 2.39 -67.25
N SER A 70 -45.46 2.95 -67.83
CA SER A 70 -45.46 4.39 -67.99
C SER A 70 -44.77 4.74 -69.33
N GLU A 71 -45.61 5.01 -70.29
CA GLU A 71 -45.20 5.39 -71.67
C GLU A 71 -44.52 6.75 -71.77
N LYS A 72 -44.33 7.47 -70.68
CA LYS A 72 -43.71 8.82 -70.77
C LYS A 72 -42.96 9.14 -69.51
N GLY A 73 -41.60 9.18 -69.59
CA GLY A 73 -40.74 9.75 -68.57
C GLY A 73 -40.23 11.10 -69.02
N THR A 74 -40.40 12.15 -68.20
CA THR A 74 -39.80 13.47 -68.48
C THR A 74 -38.57 13.65 -67.62
N ILE A 75 -37.44 13.97 -68.23
CA ILE A 75 -36.25 14.49 -67.56
C ILE A 75 -36.05 15.92 -68.03
N PHE A 76 -36.04 16.88 -67.15
CA PHE A 76 -35.91 18.32 -67.42
C PHE A 76 -37.01 18.94 -68.31
N GLY A 77 -38.25 18.45 -68.28
CA GLY A 77 -39.36 19.05 -68.93
C GLY A 77 -39.48 18.80 -70.44
N GLU A 78 -38.65 17.93 -71.04
CA GLU A 78 -38.78 17.48 -72.42
C GLU A 78 -39.35 16.03 -72.45
N GLU A 79 -40.36 15.81 -73.34
CA GLU A 79 -40.88 14.48 -73.58
C GLU A 79 -39.86 13.64 -74.36
N LEU A 80 -39.35 12.59 -73.74
CA LEU A 80 -38.50 11.60 -74.44
C LEU A 80 -39.34 10.47 -75.00
N GLU A 81 -39.43 10.39 -76.35
CA GLU A 81 -39.96 9.21 -77.02
C GLU A 81 -38.99 8.03 -76.82
N VAL A 82 -39.42 7.06 -76.07
CA VAL A 82 -38.67 5.80 -75.90
C VAL A 82 -38.95 4.90 -77.10
N ASP A 83 -37.93 4.70 -77.97
CA ASP A 83 -37.99 3.74 -79.09
C ASP A 83 -38.07 2.33 -78.51
N THR A 84 -39.29 1.75 -78.50
CA THR A 84 -39.58 0.39 -78.05
C THR A 84 -39.01 -0.73 -78.92
N ASN A 85 -38.33 -0.41 -80.04
CA ASN A 85 -37.71 -1.38 -80.94
C ASN A 85 -36.23 -1.68 -80.64
N VAL A 86 -35.68 -1.13 -79.56
CA VAL A 86 -34.30 -1.38 -79.21
C VAL A 86 -34.16 -2.75 -78.56
N ARG A 87 -33.77 -3.71 -79.32
CA ARG A 87 -33.47 -5.07 -78.91
C ARG A 87 -32.08 -5.10 -78.25
N TRP A 88 -32.06 -5.10 -76.92
CA TRP A 88 -30.84 -5.20 -76.12
C TRP A 88 -30.22 -6.58 -76.32
N VAL A 89 -29.10 -6.66 -77.05
CA VAL A 89 -28.32 -7.89 -77.20
C VAL A 89 -27.23 -7.89 -76.11
N ARG A 90 -27.35 -8.77 -75.12
CA ARG A 90 -26.32 -8.97 -74.10
C ARG A 90 -25.06 -9.53 -74.78
N HIS A 91 -24.10 -8.67 -75.11
CA HIS A 91 -22.77 -9.10 -75.50
C HIS A 91 -22.08 -9.69 -74.26
N ARG A 92 -22.14 -10.99 -74.12
CA ARG A 92 -21.14 -11.68 -73.28
C ARG A 92 -19.81 -11.49 -73.98
N ARG A 93 -18.97 -10.65 -73.44
CA ARG A 93 -17.56 -10.63 -73.85
C ARG A 93 -17.02 -12.01 -73.50
N PRO A 94 -16.56 -12.81 -74.45
CA PRO A 94 -15.87 -14.02 -74.09
C PRO A 94 -14.62 -13.64 -73.36
N LEU A 95 -14.44 -14.18 -72.14
CA LEU A 95 -13.14 -14.12 -71.49
C LEU A 95 -12.13 -14.63 -72.52
N GLY A 96 -11.34 -13.73 -73.05
CA GLY A 96 -10.27 -14.08 -73.96
C GLY A 96 -9.37 -15.12 -73.31
N PRO A 97 -8.68 -15.95 -74.10
CA PRO A 97 -7.80 -16.98 -73.55
C PRO A 97 -6.84 -16.29 -72.58
N ILE A 98 -6.89 -16.66 -71.27
CA ILE A 98 -5.95 -16.21 -70.29
C ILE A 98 -4.56 -16.40 -70.85
N PRO A 99 -3.77 -15.36 -71.09
CA PRO A 99 -2.45 -15.52 -71.68
C PRO A 99 -1.68 -16.53 -70.83
N ARG A 100 -1.02 -17.49 -71.42
CA ARG A 100 -0.26 -18.54 -70.70
C ARG A 100 0.64 -17.98 -69.64
N TRP A 101 1.10 -16.75 -69.79
CA TRP A 101 1.85 -16.00 -68.79
C TRP A 101 1.03 -15.62 -67.54
N GLY A 102 -0.26 -15.33 -67.69
CA GLY A 102 -1.14 -15.05 -66.57
C GLY A 102 -1.36 -16.27 -65.66
N LEU A 103 -1.47 -17.46 -66.26
CA LEU A 103 -1.55 -18.71 -65.52
C LEU A 103 -0.25 -19.03 -64.77
N ILE A 104 0.90 -18.77 -65.40
CA ILE A 104 2.22 -18.98 -64.77
C ILE A 104 2.40 -18.03 -63.61
N ILE A 105 2.07 -16.75 -63.76
CA ILE A 105 2.14 -15.75 -62.68
C ILE A 105 1.19 -16.15 -61.55
N PHE A 106 -0.02 -16.59 -61.84
CA PHE A 106 -0.98 -17.04 -60.82
C PHE A 106 -0.47 -18.26 -60.04
N LEU A 107 0.11 -19.23 -60.71
CA LEU A 107 0.71 -20.41 -60.04
C LEU A 107 1.95 -20.04 -59.23
N LEU A 108 2.76 -19.09 -59.72
CA LEU A 108 3.89 -18.54 -58.95
C LEU A 108 3.43 -17.82 -57.71
N LEU A 109 2.39 -17.00 -57.78
CA LEU A 109 1.81 -16.33 -56.60
C LEU A 109 1.26 -17.34 -55.59
N ILE A 110 0.57 -18.39 -56.05
CA ILE A 110 0.12 -19.48 -55.16
C ILE A 110 1.33 -20.18 -54.54
N GLY A 111 2.36 -20.48 -55.30
CA GLY A 111 3.59 -21.11 -54.81
C GLY A 111 4.29 -20.25 -53.75
N VAL A 112 4.41 -18.96 -54.04
CA VAL A 112 5.00 -17.98 -53.09
C VAL A 112 4.16 -17.87 -51.83
N THR A 113 2.84 -17.73 -51.94
CA THR A 113 1.95 -17.67 -50.76
C THR A 113 1.97 -18.97 -49.96
N PHE A 114 2.05 -20.13 -50.61
CA PHE A 114 2.20 -21.41 -49.91
C PHE A 114 3.55 -21.52 -49.19
N ALA A 115 4.63 -21.14 -49.87
CA ALA A 115 5.96 -21.11 -49.26
C ALA A 115 6.03 -20.15 -48.11
N TYR A 116 5.45 -18.95 -48.24
CA TYR A 116 5.35 -17.96 -47.18
C TYR A 116 4.61 -18.54 -45.96
N ARG A 117 3.42 -19.14 -46.16
CA ARG A 117 2.67 -19.76 -45.06
C ARG A 117 3.43 -20.88 -44.36
N LYS A 118 4.21 -21.69 -45.11
CA LYS A 118 5.03 -22.75 -44.54
C LYS A 118 6.21 -22.22 -43.72
N VAL A 119 6.85 -21.15 -44.19
CA VAL A 119 7.91 -20.48 -43.45
C VAL A 119 7.32 -19.81 -42.18
N ASP A 120 6.19 -19.13 -42.31
CA ASP A 120 5.48 -18.49 -41.19
C ASP A 120 5.09 -19.55 -40.14
N GLN A 121 4.49 -20.66 -40.50
CA GLN A 121 4.18 -21.77 -39.58
C GLN A 121 5.43 -22.34 -38.90
N TRP A 122 6.53 -22.48 -39.63
CA TRP A 122 7.77 -22.96 -39.05
C TRP A 122 8.40 -21.95 -38.09
N VAL A 123 8.38 -20.68 -38.40
CA VAL A 123 8.86 -19.63 -37.56
C VAL A 123 8.02 -19.52 -36.27
N ASN A 124 6.70 -19.53 -36.41
CA ASN A 124 5.79 -19.48 -35.26
C ASN A 124 5.99 -20.69 -34.33
N SER A 125 6.28 -21.88 -34.84
CA SER A 125 6.59 -23.05 -34.02
C SER A 125 7.92 -22.93 -33.24
N LEU A 126 8.81 -22.01 -33.63
CA LEU A 126 10.05 -21.73 -32.87
C LEU A 126 9.85 -20.72 -31.75
N VAL A 127 8.84 -19.87 -31.85
CA VAL A 127 8.54 -18.79 -30.91
C VAL A 127 7.45 -19.21 -29.92
N THR A 128 6.51 -20.05 -30.37
CA THR A 128 5.40 -20.57 -29.58
C THR A 128 5.56 -22.07 -29.41
N PRO A 129 5.68 -22.60 -28.22
CA PRO A 129 5.82 -24.03 -27.98
C PRO A 129 4.61 -24.82 -28.52
N GLU A 130 4.82 -26.05 -28.95
CA GLU A 130 3.73 -26.96 -29.36
C GLU A 130 3.04 -27.58 -28.14
N ALA A 131 3.75 -27.66 -27.01
CA ALA A 131 3.21 -28.17 -25.75
C ALA A 131 2.41 -27.06 -25.02
N PRO A 132 1.33 -27.42 -24.31
CA PRO A 132 0.68 -26.48 -23.42
C PRO A 132 1.64 -26.08 -22.27
N PRO A 133 1.44 -24.93 -21.62
CA PRO A 133 2.21 -24.57 -20.44
C PRO A 133 2.20 -25.70 -19.40
N GLY A 134 3.38 -26.00 -18.86
CA GLY A 134 3.59 -27.07 -17.89
C GLY A 134 3.43 -26.58 -16.45
N ASP A 135 4.18 -27.21 -15.54
CA ASP A 135 4.17 -26.88 -14.12
C ASP A 135 4.78 -25.48 -13.85
N GLU A 136 4.39 -24.87 -12.75
CA GLU A 136 4.96 -23.59 -12.29
C GLU A 136 6.39 -23.81 -11.76
N ILE A 137 7.30 -22.94 -12.17
CA ILE A 137 8.72 -22.95 -11.79
C ILE A 137 9.06 -21.62 -11.15
N GLU A 138 9.65 -21.67 -9.96
CA GLU A 138 10.32 -20.51 -9.38
C GLU A 138 11.61 -20.22 -10.14
N PHE A 139 11.73 -19.02 -10.70
CA PHE A 139 12.86 -18.59 -11.50
C PHE A 139 13.47 -17.33 -10.92
N VAL A 140 14.76 -17.39 -10.59
CA VAL A 140 15.48 -16.26 -9.99
C VAL A 140 16.33 -15.58 -11.07
N VAL A 141 16.15 -14.26 -11.21
CA VAL A 141 17.04 -13.39 -11.99
C VAL A 141 18.04 -12.75 -11.04
N GLU A 142 19.33 -13.09 -11.20
CA GLU A 142 20.36 -12.58 -10.30
C GLU A 142 20.76 -11.14 -10.63
N PRO A 143 21.16 -10.33 -9.63
CA PRO A 143 21.62 -8.97 -9.85
C PRO A 143 22.78 -8.89 -10.84
N GLY A 144 22.65 -8.06 -11.87
CA GLY A 144 23.68 -7.84 -12.89
C GLY A 144 23.65 -8.80 -14.08
N TRP A 145 22.71 -9.74 -14.13
CA TRP A 145 22.55 -10.56 -15.32
C TRP A 145 22.15 -9.73 -16.54
N SER A 146 22.82 -10.02 -17.66
CA SER A 146 22.39 -9.50 -18.94
C SER A 146 21.17 -10.26 -19.47
N SER A 147 20.39 -9.67 -20.37
CA SER A 147 19.28 -10.34 -21.05
C SER A 147 19.70 -11.64 -21.77
N GLY A 148 20.97 -11.74 -22.15
CA GLY A 148 21.55 -12.95 -22.73
C GLY A 148 21.75 -14.08 -21.71
N GLU A 149 22.13 -13.78 -20.48
CA GLU A 149 22.29 -14.73 -19.37
C GLU A 149 20.93 -15.20 -18.90
N VAL A 150 19.96 -14.28 -18.76
CA VAL A 150 18.56 -14.61 -18.48
C VAL A 150 18.00 -15.60 -19.51
N ALA A 151 18.24 -15.37 -20.81
CA ALA A 151 17.80 -16.29 -21.87
C ALA A 151 18.39 -17.70 -21.75
N VAL A 152 19.66 -17.81 -21.33
CA VAL A 152 20.29 -19.12 -21.10
C VAL A 152 19.69 -19.82 -19.90
N ALA A 153 19.47 -19.09 -18.81
CA ALA A 153 18.88 -19.60 -17.58
C ALA A 153 17.44 -20.09 -17.81
N LEU A 154 16.61 -19.30 -18.52
CA LEU A 154 15.24 -19.68 -18.90
C LEU A 154 15.20 -21.00 -19.69
N GLY A 155 16.12 -21.18 -20.64
CA GLY A 155 16.20 -22.43 -21.40
C GLY A 155 16.71 -23.60 -20.56
N SER A 156 17.61 -23.35 -19.61
CA SER A 156 18.12 -24.39 -18.70
C SER A 156 17.05 -24.86 -17.71
N ALA A 157 16.14 -23.95 -17.33
CA ALA A 157 15.00 -24.23 -16.48
C ALA A 157 13.82 -24.89 -17.23
N GLY A 158 13.86 -25.01 -18.57
CA GLY A 158 12.75 -25.58 -19.35
C GLY A 158 11.58 -24.62 -19.57
N ILE A 159 11.73 -23.34 -19.19
CA ILE A 159 10.69 -22.33 -19.38
C ILE A 159 10.52 -21.99 -20.86
N ILE A 160 11.62 -21.96 -21.61
CA ILE A 160 11.62 -21.77 -23.06
C ILE A 160 12.35 -22.93 -23.75
N ASP A 161 11.83 -23.35 -24.89
CA ASP A 161 12.42 -24.48 -25.63
C ASP A 161 13.68 -24.12 -26.43
N ASN A 162 13.89 -22.84 -26.75
CA ASN A 162 14.97 -22.40 -27.66
C ASN A 162 15.62 -21.08 -27.23
N SER A 163 16.56 -21.14 -26.27
CA SER A 163 17.31 -19.98 -25.79
C SER A 163 18.07 -19.21 -26.89
N PRO A 164 18.75 -19.83 -27.88
CA PRO A 164 19.38 -19.08 -28.95
C PRO A 164 18.41 -18.26 -29.79
N MET A 165 17.22 -18.82 -30.06
CA MET A 165 16.16 -18.13 -30.83
C MET A 165 15.56 -17.01 -30.00
N PHE A 166 15.33 -17.21 -28.70
CA PHE A 166 14.86 -16.20 -27.79
C PHE A 166 15.81 -14.99 -27.73
N ARG A 167 17.11 -15.20 -27.62
CA ARG A 167 18.12 -14.12 -27.71
C ARG A 167 18.06 -13.38 -29.02
N GLN A 168 17.88 -14.10 -30.15
CA GLN A 168 17.77 -13.47 -31.46
C GLN A 168 16.47 -12.69 -31.62
N TRP A 169 15.38 -13.20 -31.07
CA TRP A 169 14.06 -12.58 -31.07
C TRP A 169 14.08 -11.27 -30.26
N MET A 170 14.67 -11.24 -29.07
CA MET A 170 14.83 -10.02 -28.27
C MET A 170 15.68 -8.95 -28.99
N ARG A 171 16.70 -9.34 -29.74
CA ARG A 171 17.59 -8.39 -30.47
C ARG A 171 16.97 -7.80 -31.73
N CYS A 172 16.02 -8.44 -32.31
CA CYS A 172 15.25 -8.19 -33.53
C CYS A 172 15.64 -6.98 -34.43
N HIS A 173 16.91 -6.90 -34.81
CA HIS A 173 17.45 -5.77 -35.60
C HIS A 173 17.71 -6.16 -37.08
N SER A 174 17.25 -7.33 -37.59
CA SER A 174 17.59 -7.72 -38.94
C SER A 174 16.49 -8.54 -39.62
N MET A 175 16.77 -8.96 -40.86
CA MET A 175 15.90 -9.65 -41.84
C MET A 175 14.84 -10.64 -41.31
N ILE A 176 14.96 -11.11 -40.08
CA ILE A 176 13.99 -11.99 -39.41
C ILE A 176 12.73 -11.20 -38.99
N GLY A 177 12.82 -9.91 -38.68
CA GLY A 177 11.69 -9.05 -38.32
C GLY A 177 10.60 -8.90 -39.38
N TRP A 178 10.82 -9.41 -40.60
CA TRP A 178 9.78 -9.51 -41.63
C TRP A 178 8.94 -10.78 -41.48
N PHE A 179 9.43 -11.80 -40.77
CA PHE A 179 8.78 -13.10 -40.61
C PHE A 179 8.31 -13.34 -39.16
N ILE A 180 8.81 -12.59 -38.20
CA ILE A 180 8.45 -12.69 -36.78
C ILE A 180 7.95 -11.31 -36.34
N ASP A 181 6.80 -11.28 -35.70
CA ASP A 181 6.31 -10.05 -35.03
C ASP A 181 7.24 -9.74 -33.87
N CYS A 182 8.24 -8.90 -34.13
CA CYS A 182 9.26 -8.53 -33.16
C CYS A 182 8.93 -7.14 -32.61
N PRO A 183 8.90 -6.96 -31.29
CA PRO A 183 8.85 -5.61 -30.71
C PRO A 183 10.12 -4.85 -31.12
N SER A 184 9.98 -3.86 -31.99
CA SER A 184 11.11 -3.11 -32.53
C SER A 184 11.63 -2.10 -31.51
N GLY A 185 12.93 -2.19 -31.17
CA GLY A 185 13.67 -1.12 -30.52
C GLY A 185 13.56 -1.07 -29.00
N ILE A 186 13.13 -2.14 -28.34
CA ILE A 186 13.11 -2.24 -26.88
C ILE A 186 14.40 -2.96 -26.44
N GLU A 187 15.19 -2.29 -25.63
CA GLU A 187 16.28 -2.94 -24.88
C GLU A 187 15.61 -3.51 -23.61
N TYR A 188 15.59 -4.85 -23.52
CA TYR A 188 15.01 -5.52 -22.35
C TYR A 188 16.00 -5.52 -21.21
N GLU A 189 15.69 -4.75 -20.17
CA GLU A 189 16.35 -4.80 -18.87
C GLU A 189 15.40 -5.50 -17.89
N PHE A 190 15.71 -6.75 -17.57
CA PHE A 190 14.93 -7.49 -16.59
C PHE A 190 15.41 -7.18 -15.19
N GLN A 191 14.47 -6.95 -14.27
CA GLN A 191 14.78 -6.69 -12.88
C GLN A 191 15.27 -7.98 -12.20
N ALA A 192 16.22 -7.84 -11.28
CA ALA A 192 16.65 -8.95 -10.45
C ALA A 192 15.57 -9.29 -9.41
N GLY A 193 15.40 -10.57 -9.12
CA GLY A 193 14.42 -11.06 -8.14
C GLY A 193 13.77 -12.37 -8.57
N ASP A 194 12.79 -12.79 -7.80
CA ASP A 194 12.08 -14.05 -7.95
C ASP A 194 10.86 -13.87 -8.85
N TYR A 195 10.66 -14.83 -9.75
CA TYR A 195 9.56 -14.87 -10.71
C TYR A 195 8.89 -16.23 -10.67
N LEU A 196 7.58 -16.26 -10.89
CA LEU A 196 6.83 -17.51 -11.09
C LEU A 196 6.51 -17.63 -12.57
N LEU A 197 7.16 -18.59 -13.23
CA LEU A 197 7.01 -18.89 -14.65
C LEU A 197 6.49 -20.32 -14.82
N GLN A 198 6.11 -20.70 -16.03
CA GLN A 198 5.69 -22.06 -16.34
C GLN A 198 6.63 -22.68 -17.38
N GLU A 199 6.69 -24.00 -17.43
CA GLU A 199 7.38 -24.69 -18.51
C GLU A 199 6.70 -24.42 -19.85
N HIS A 200 7.50 -24.41 -20.92
CA HIS A 200 7.02 -24.26 -22.30
C HIS A 200 6.20 -22.99 -22.56
N LEU A 201 6.63 -21.84 -22.01
CA LEU A 201 6.01 -20.55 -22.31
C LEU A 201 6.43 -20.01 -23.67
N ALA A 202 5.52 -19.30 -24.32
CA ALA A 202 5.84 -18.52 -25.52
C ALA A 202 6.78 -17.35 -25.14
N PHE A 203 7.64 -16.95 -26.09
CA PHE A 203 8.64 -15.90 -25.84
C PHE A 203 8.04 -14.58 -25.38
N GLN A 204 6.89 -14.20 -25.93
CA GLN A 204 6.19 -12.99 -25.55
C GLN A 204 5.68 -13.06 -24.10
N ASP A 205 5.09 -14.19 -23.72
CA ASP A 205 4.54 -14.38 -22.38
C ASP A 205 5.65 -14.29 -21.30
N VAL A 206 6.83 -14.88 -21.59
CA VAL A 206 7.99 -14.78 -20.72
C VAL A 206 8.44 -13.32 -20.55
N VAL A 207 8.51 -12.57 -21.65
CA VAL A 207 8.92 -11.17 -21.60
C VAL A 207 7.88 -10.31 -20.87
N ASP A 208 6.61 -10.57 -21.08
CA ASP A 208 5.54 -9.85 -20.42
C ASP A 208 5.61 -10.04 -18.89
N ILE A 209 5.78 -11.29 -18.43
CA ILE A 209 5.95 -11.59 -17.00
C ILE A 209 7.22 -10.94 -16.43
N LEU A 210 8.35 -11.04 -17.14
CA LEU A 210 9.61 -10.43 -16.67
C LEU A 210 9.54 -8.89 -16.65
N ASN A 211 8.76 -8.27 -17.52
CA ASN A 211 8.55 -6.82 -17.55
C ASN A 211 7.54 -6.34 -16.48
N GLU A 212 6.62 -7.18 -16.02
CA GLU A 212 5.76 -6.89 -14.87
C GLU A 212 6.59 -6.73 -13.59
N GLY A 213 7.78 -7.33 -13.56
CA GLY A 213 8.70 -7.29 -12.43
C GLY A 213 8.64 -8.54 -11.56
N PRO A 214 9.62 -8.68 -10.65
CA PRO A 214 9.70 -9.83 -9.75
C PRO A 214 8.54 -9.84 -8.75
N ILE A 215 8.24 -11.03 -8.24
CA ILE A 215 7.30 -11.19 -7.13
C ILE A 215 7.84 -10.37 -5.95
N PRO A 216 7.04 -9.42 -5.41
CA PRO A 216 7.50 -8.68 -4.24
C PRO A 216 7.85 -9.65 -3.11
N PRO A 217 8.99 -9.49 -2.44
CA PRO A 217 9.32 -10.34 -1.30
C PRO A 217 8.20 -10.26 -0.27
N GLU A 218 7.88 -11.39 0.34
CA GLU A 218 6.90 -11.44 1.41
C GLU A 218 7.44 -10.64 2.60
N VAL A 219 6.93 -9.43 2.78
CA VAL A 219 7.35 -8.54 3.86
C VAL A 219 6.38 -8.62 5.02
N ILE A 220 6.89 -8.96 6.20
CA ILE A 220 6.14 -8.83 7.44
C ILE A 220 6.19 -7.38 7.90
N ARG A 221 5.03 -6.82 8.25
CA ARG A 221 4.93 -5.46 8.80
C ARG A 221 4.72 -5.51 10.30
N VAL A 222 5.62 -4.85 11.03
CA VAL A 222 5.52 -4.64 12.47
C VAL A 222 5.24 -3.17 12.72
N THR A 223 4.04 -2.88 13.21
CA THR A 223 3.64 -1.50 13.57
C THR A 223 3.86 -1.30 15.05
N ILE A 224 4.64 -0.30 15.40
CA ILE A 224 4.90 0.16 16.75
C ILE A 224 4.10 1.46 16.95
N PRO A 225 3.03 1.44 17.75
CA PRO A 225 2.27 2.64 18.07
C PRO A 225 3.09 3.67 18.87
N GLU A 226 2.70 4.94 18.78
CA GLU A 226 3.19 6.00 19.66
C GLU A 226 2.80 5.72 21.13
N GLY A 227 3.55 6.26 22.08
CA GLY A 227 3.27 6.15 23.50
C GLY A 227 3.65 4.82 24.15
N LEU A 228 4.25 3.87 23.45
CA LEU A 228 4.68 2.62 24.06
C LEU A 228 5.99 2.76 24.83
N THR A 229 6.07 2.12 25.99
CA THR A 229 7.33 1.84 26.66
C THR A 229 8.08 0.70 25.98
N ILE A 230 9.39 0.55 26.21
CA ILE A 230 10.17 -0.59 25.66
C ILE A 230 9.54 -1.93 26.06
N SER A 231 9.09 -2.09 27.30
CA SER A 231 8.42 -3.32 27.75
C SER A 231 7.16 -3.62 26.93
N GLN A 232 6.38 -2.62 26.61
CA GLN A 232 5.18 -2.75 25.77
C GLN A 232 5.54 -2.99 24.31
N MET A 233 6.62 -2.38 23.80
CA MET A 233 7.15 -2.67 22.45
C MET A 233 7.57 -4.12 22.32
N VAL A 234 8.26 -4.68 23.32
CA VAL A 234 8.64 -6.10 23.33
C VAL A 234 7.41 -7.00 23.21
N VAL A 235 6.34 -6.70 23.96
CA VAL A 235 5.08 -7.46 23.86
C VAL A 235 4.45 -7.30 22.48
N ASN A 236 4.36 -6.06 21.96
CA ASN A 236 3.79 -5.78 20.64
C ASN A 236 4.56 -6.48 19.52
N ILE A 237 5.89 -6.43 19.57
CA ILE A 237 6.76 -7.11 18.59
C ILE A 237 6.55 -8.63 18.67
N LYS A 238 6.51 -9.21 19.86
CA LYS A 238 6.30 -10.65 20.08
C LYS A 238 4.97 -11.16 19.56
N GLU A 239 3.91 -10.36 19.61
CA GLU A 239 2.61 -10.71 19.04
C GLU A 239 2.65 -10.84 17.51
N ARG A 240 3.46 -10.01 16.83
CA ARG A 240 3.64 -10.04 15.38
C ARG A 240 4.73 -10.99 14.93
N MET A 241 5.77 -11.11 15.73
CA MET A 241 6.96 -11.93 15.50
C MET A 241 7.15 -12.95 16.61
N PRO A 242 6.33 -14.03 16.68
CA PRO A 242 6.43 -15.04 17.74
C PRO A 242 7.78 -15.79 17.76
N THR A 243 8.50 -15.77 16.63
CA THR A 243 9.82 -16.39 16.48
C THR A 243 10.94 -15.62 17.17
N TYR A 244 10.76 -14.31 17.40
CA TYR A 244 11.74 -13.50 18.08
C TYR A 244 11.88 -13.92 19.55
N SER A 245 13.09 -13.80 20.08
CA SER A 245 13.37 -14.07 21.50
C SER A 245 13.16 -12.80 22.32
N GLU A 246 12.36 -12.89 23.40
CA GLU A 246 12.20 -11.77 24.33
C GLU A 246 13.54 -11.35 24.96
N ALA A 247 14.41 -12.32 25.27
CA ALA A 247 15.71 -12.03 25.83
C ALA A 247 16.62 -11.25 24.85
N GLN A 248 16.60 -11.63 23.55
CA GLN A 248 17.37 -10.93 22.52
C GLN A 248 16.80 -9.56 22.20
N LEU A 249 15.45 -9.40 22.23
CA LEU A 249 14.86 -8.07 22.13
C LEU A 249 15.28 -7.16 23.27
N ASN A 250 15.22 -7.63 24.51
CA ASN A 250 15.67 -6.87 25.67
C ASN A 250 17.18 -6.53 25.59
N GLU A 251 18.01 -7.45 25.12
CA GLU A 251 19.44 -7.21 24.85
C GLU A 251 19.62 -6.15 23.76
N ALA A 252 18.84 -6.21 22.67
CA ALA A 252 18.91 -5.25 21.58
C ALA A 252 18.52 -3.82 22.05
N PHE A 253 17.42 -3.69 22.81
CA PHE A 253 16.98 -2.41 23.37
C PHE A 253 17.93 -1.78 24.42
N SER A 254 18.84 -2.58 24.98
CA SER A 254 19.84 -2.15 25.95
C SER A 254 21.27 -2.09 25.39
N SER A 255 21.44 -2.33 24.10
CA SER A 255 22.72 -2.34 23.44
C SER A 255 23.31 -0.95 23.25
N ASP A 256 24.61 -0.77 23.49
CA ASP A 256 25.31 0.49 23.21
C ASP A 256 25.27 0.90 21.72
N ILE A 257 24.93 -0.02 20.81
CA ILE A 257 24.76 0.26 19.37
C ILE A 257 23.59 1.25 19.15
N VAL A 258 22.56 1.22 20.00
CA VAL A 258 21.38 2.09 19.91
C VAL A 258 21.42 3.21 20.95
N ARG A 259 22.59 3.54 21.46
CA ARG A 259 22.77 4.66 22.38
C ARG A 259 22.90 5.98 21.60
N TRP A 260 22.01 6.90 21.89
CA TRP A 260 22.07 8.25 21.34
C TRP A 260 23.23 9.06 21.95
N GLU A 261 23.90 9.89 21.17
CA GLU A 261 25.03 10.71 21.62
C GLU A 261 24.70 11.71 22.73
N HIS A 262 23.43 12.17 22.77
CA HIS A 262 22.92 13.07 23.81
C HIS A 262 22.41 12.36 25.07
N TYR A 263 22.51 11.02 25.12
CA TYR A 263 22.16 10.25 26.34
C TYR A 263 23.16 10.59 27.45
N PRO A 264 22.69 10.95 28.68
CA PRO A 264 23.57 11.35 29.77
C PRO A 264 24.60 10.27 30.12
N GLU A 265 25.86 10.63 30.23
CA GLU A 265 26.97 9.69 30.50
C GLU A 265 26.87 9.03 31.88
N ASP A 266 26.29 9.75 32.84
CA ASP A 266 26.15 9.29 34.24
C ASP A 266 24.94 8.38 34.48
N PHE A 267 24.15 8.09 33.45
CA PHE A 267 22.98 7.22 33.55
C PHE A 267 23.38 5.77 33.29
N PHE A 268 23.11 4.89 34.25
CA PHE A 268 23.37 3.45 34.17
C PHE A 268 22.05 2.67 34.18
N LEU A 269 21.15 3.04 33.26
CA LEU A 269 19.87 2.36 33.12
C LEU A 269 19.99 1.21 32.14
N PRO A 270 19.19 0.14 32.33
CA PRO A 270 19.31 -1.06 31.51
C PRO A 270 18.75 -0.94 30.08
N TRP A 271 18.12 0.18 29.74
CA TRP A 271 17.52 0.42 28.41
C TRP A 271 17.43 1.91 28.10
N TYR A 272 17.29 2.20 26.80
CA TYR A 272 17.26 3.56 26.25
C TYR A 272 15.81 3.99 25.92
N GLU A 273 14.96 4.21 26.94
CA GLU A 273 13.55 4.60 26.78
C GLU A 273 13.41 5.87 25.93
N GLY A 274 12.39 5.87 25.06
CA GLY A 274 12.06 7.00 24.17
C GLY A 274 12.88 7.08 22.88
N MET A 275 13.97 6.31 22.73
CA MET A 275 14.90 6.40 21.59
C MET A 275 14.59 5.47 20.43
N PHE A 276 13.38 4.92 20.39
CA PHE A 276 12.91 4.00 19.34
C PHE A 276 11.64 4.56 18.71
N PHE A 277 11.76 5.03 17.47
CA PHE A 277 10.66 5.76 16.86
C PHE A 277 9.46 4.86 16.57
N PRO A 278 8.24 5.29 16.90
CA PRO A 278 7.01 4.58 16.54
C PRO A 278 6.72 4.73 15.04
N ASP A 279 6.66 3.61 14.33
CA ASP A 279 6.40 3.56 12.88
C ASP A 279 5.96 2.15 12.46
N THR A 280 5.71 1.95 11.18
CA THR A 280 5.49 0.63 10.59
C THR A 280 6.74 0.15 9.88
N TYR A 281 7.40 -0.83 10.45
CA TYR A 281 8.64 -1.41 9.95
C TYR A 281 8.37 -2.61 9.06
N GLN A 282 8.95 -2.60 7.85
CA GLN A 282 8.89 -3.74 6.94
C GLN A 282 10.13 -4.61 7.17
N LEU A 283 9.90 -5.88 7.44
CA LEU A 283 10.95 -6.87 7.66
C LEU A 283 11.04 -7.76 6.43
N ASP A 284 12.22 -7.85 5.85
CA ASP A 284 12.58 -8.78 4.80
C ASP A 284 13.13 -10.09 5.40
N GLU A 285 13.34 -11.08 4.55
CA GLU A 285 13.81 -12.40 4.98
C GLU A 285 15.11 -12.34 5.82
N ALA A 286 16.01 -11.41 5.49
CA ALA A 286 17.29 -11.23 6.21
C ALA A 286 17.09 -10.71 7.64
N THR A 287 16.00 -9.99 7.90
CA THR A 287 15.69 -9.37 9.20
C THR A 287 14.68 -10.16 10.02
N LEU A 288 14.01 -11.18 9.44
CA LEU A 288 13.02 -12.01 10.14
C LEU A 288 13.59 -12.83 11.32
N THR A 289 14.90 -12.97 11.42
CA THR A 289 15.60 -13.73 12.46
C THR A 289 16.63 -12.90 13.22
N ASP A 290 16.58 -11.56 13.09
CA ASP A 290 17.55 -10.65 13.71
C ASP A 290 16.83 -9.51 14.45
N GLU A 291 16.59 -9.70 15.74
CA GLU A 291 15.96 -8.74 16.65
C GLU A 291 16.75 -7.42 16.70
N MET A 292 18.07 -7.49 16.67
CA MET A 292 18.96 -6.31 16.67
C MET A 292 18.74 -5.45 15.43
N SER A 293 18.50 -6.07 14.28
CA SER A 293 18.24 -5.34 13.03
C SER A 293 16.94 -4.51 13.12
N LEU A 294 15.85 -5.06 13.66
CA LEU A 294 14.61 -4.31 13.87
C LEU A 294 14.83 -3.14 14.84
N VAL A 295 15.43 -3.40 16.01
CA VAL A 295 15.66 -2.39 17.04
C VAL A 295 16.58 -1.28 16.52
N THR A 296 17.64 -1.65 15.76
CA THR A 296 18.51 -0.67 15.12
C THR A 296 17.78 0.19 14.09
N ARG A 297 16.84 -0.37 13.31
CA ARG A 297 16.01 0.40 12.37
C ARG A 297 15.11 1.38 13.11
N MET A 298 14.53 0.97 14.24
CA MET A 298 13.70 1.85 15.08
C MET A 298 14.52 3.01 15.64
N HIS A 299 15.73 2.74 16.10
CA HIS A 299 16.65 3.77 16.59
C HIS A 299 17.13 4.70 15.48
N ASN A 300 17.52 4.17 14.31
CA ASN A 300 17.93 4.99 13.18
C ASN A 300 16.77 5.90 12.70
N GLN A 301 15.55 5.41 12.73
CA GLN A 301 14.38 6.24 12.41
C GLN A 301 14.19 7.36 13.44
N PHE A 302 14.43 7.10 14.73
CA PHE A 302 14.47 8.14 15.76
C PHE A 302 15.53 9.20 15.44
N LEU A 303 16.77 8.78 15.13
CA LEU A 303 17.86 9.70 14.76
C LEU A 303 17.51 10.54 13.52
N ASN A 304 16.92 9.93 12.49
CA ASN A 304 16.48 10.66 11.30
C ASN A 304 15.42 11.72 11.65
N VAL A 305 14.44 11.38 12.49
CA VAL A 305 13.37 12.31 12.86
C VAL A 305 13.92 13.47 13.68
N VAL A 306 14.77 13.21 14.66
CA VAL A 306 15.34 14.29 15.51
C VAL A 306 16.26 15.22 14.70
N GLU A 307 16.96 14.71 13.69
CA GLU A 307 17.72 15.52 12.74
C GLU A 307 16.81 16.35 11.83
N GLU A 308 15.78 15.73 11.21
CA GLU A 308 14.83 16.40 10.32
C GLU A 308 14.08 17.57 11.00
N ILE A 309 13.72 17.41 12.27
CA ILE A 309 13.03 18.47 13.03
C ILE A 309 13.99 19.47 13.67
N GLU A 310 15.29 19.31 13.51
CA GLU A 310 16.33 20.16 14.09
C GLU A 310 16.22 20.22 15.62
N LEU A 311 16.00 19.05 16.27
CA LEU A 311 15.67 18.96 17.70
C LEU A 311 16.74 19.64 18.57
N GLU A 312 18.03 19.45 18.28
CA GLU A 312 19.14 20.00 19.08
C GLU A 312 19.13 21.53 19.09
N GLU A 313 19.02 22.16 17.90
CA GLU A 313 18.99 23.62 17.78
C GLU A 313 17.77 24.22 18.47
N LYS A 314 16.59 23.60 18.24
CA LYS A 314 15.32 24.07 18.80
C LYS A 314 15.23 23.83 20.30
N ALA A 315 15.76 22.71 20.82
CA ALA A 315 15.83 22.46 22.26
C ALA A 315 16.66 23.53 22.95
N ALA A 316 17.83 23.85 22.42
CA ALA A 316 18.68 24.92 22.94
C ALA A 316 17.97 26.28 22.93
N ALA A 317 17.14 26.58 21.95
CA ALA A 317 16.37 27.83 21.86
C ALA A 317 15.32 27.97 22.97
N VAL A 318 14.78 26.85 23.48
CA VAL A 318 13.81 26.83 24.59
C VAL A 318 14.47 26.48 25.94
N GLY A 319 15.79 26.40 25.99
CA GLY A 319 16.57 26.21 27.24
C GLY A 319 16.66 24.77 27.71
N LEU A 320 16.43 23.81 26.84
CA LEU A 320 16.56 22.35 27.09
C LEU A 320 17.80 21.76 26.40
N THR A 321 18.34 20.70 26.98
CA THR A 321 19.22 19.80 26.24
C THR A 321 18.38 18.93 25.29
N PRO A 322 18.98 18.32 24.23
CA PRO A 322 18.25 17.42 23.36
C PRO A 322 17.61 16.24 24.10
N TYR A 323 18.26 15.71 25.11
CA TYR A 323 17.72 14.63 25.94
C TYR A 323 16.53 15.10 26.79
N GLU A 324 16.59 16.27 27.41
CA GLU A 324 15.46 16.85 28.14
C GLU A 324 14.28 17.13 27.23
N ALA A 325 14.52 17.56 25.97
CA ALA A 325 13.47 17.72 24.97
C ALA A 325 12.78 16.39 24.64
N LEU A 326 13.53 15.28 24.55
CA LEU A 326 12.97 13.94 24.40
C LEU A 326 12.12 13.53 25.62
N VAL A 327 12.58 13.84 26.83
CA VAL A 327 11.80 13.60 28.05
C VAL A 327 10.48 14.38 27.99
N VAL A 328 10.53 15.68 27.68
CA VAL A 328 9.33 16.54 27.54
C VAL A 328 8.38 15.99 26.47
N ALA A 329 8.93 15.54 25.31
CA ALA A 329 8.13 14.95 24.25
C ALA A 329 7.37 13.70 24.72
N SER A 330 8.02 12.84 25.52
CA SER A 330 7.37 11.64 26.07
C SER A 330 6.24 11.96 27.05
N LEU A 331 6.38 13.06 27.81
CA LEU A 331 5.31 13.56 28.67
C LEU A 331 4.11 14.08 27.86
N ILE A 332 4.40 14.87 26.83
CA ILE A 332 3.36 15.39 25.92
C ILE A 332 2.62 14.25 25.24
N GLU A 333 3.33 13.18 24.85
CA GLU A 333 2.72 12.00 24.21
C GLU A 333 1.68 11.35 25.11
N GLU A 334 1.99 11.19 26.38
CA GLU A 334 1.11 10.52 27.35
C GLU A 334 -0.05 11.39 27.84
N GLU A 335 0.06 12.72 27.72
CA GLU A 335 -0.95 13.65 28.23
C GLU A 335 -1.89 14.16 27.11
N ALA A 336 -1.39 14.26 25.85
CA ALA A 336 -2.15 14.86 24.76
C ALA A 336 -3.06 13.84 24.06
N LEU A 337 -4.36 14.08 24.08
CA LEU A 337 -5.31 13.35 23.26
C LEU A 337 -5.53 14.00 21.89
N LEU A 338 -5.33 15.32 21.78
CA LEU A 338 -5.52 16.14 20.59
C LEU A 338 -4.20 16.74 20.12
N ASN A 339 -3.90 16.63 18.83
CA ASN A 339 -2.66 17.17 18.28
C ASN A 339 -2.51 18.67 18.48
N GLU A 340 -3.61 19.42 18.35
CA GLU A 340 -3.66 20.88 18.54
C GLU A 340 -3.37 21.36 19.97
N GLU A 341 -3.38 20.47 20.96
CA GLU A 341 -3.10 20.79 22.34
C GLU A 341 -1.66 20.50 22.77
N ARG A 342 -0.89 19.74 21.98
CA ARG A 342 0.48 19.33 22.31
C ARG A 342 1.38 20.53 22.63
N ALA A 343 1.31 21.59 21.81
CA ALA A 343 2.11 22.81 22.02
C ALA A 343 1.70 23.58 23.28
N LYS A 344 0.42 23.55 23.70
CA LYS A 344 -0.05 24.13 24.95
C LYS A 344 0.37 23.33 26.16
N ILE A 345 0.28 22.00 26.10
CA ILE A 345 0.77 21.10 27.15
C ILE A 345 2.27 21.32 27.34
N SER A 346 3.03 21.40 26.21
CA SER A 346 4.44 21.78 26.23
C SER A 346 4.66 23.07 26.98
N GLN A 347 3.89 24.12 26.71
CA GLN A 347 4.03 25.42 27.39
C GLN A 347 3.77 25.31 28.88
N VAL A 348 2.80 24.52 29.34
CA VAL A 348 2.58 24.28 30.78
C VAL A 348 3.79 23.61 31.41
N ILE A 349 4.39 22.63 30.75
CA ILE A 349 5.62 21.97 31.22
C ILE A 349 6.74 23.00 31.36
N HIS A 350 7.02 23.79 30.33
CA HIS A 350 8.06 24.81 30.34
C HIS A 350 7.81 25.86 31.46
N ASN A 351 6.58 26.35 31.59
CA ASN A 351 6.24 27.31 32.63
C ASN A 351 6.47 26.76 34.03
N ARG A 352 6.12 25.50 34.29
CA ARG A 352 6.36 24.84 35.58
C ARG A 352 7.84 24.62 35.84
N LEU A 353 8.61 24.17 34.83
CA LEU A 353 10.07 24.02 34.95
C LEU A 353 10.75 25.35 35.28
N GLU A 354 10.40 26.46 34.58
CA GLU A 354 10.95 27.77 34.79
C GLU A 354 10.68 28.27 36.22
N GLN A 355 9.49 27.95 36.79
CA GLN A 355 9.12 28.33 38.15
C GLN A 355 9.61 27.35 39.22
N GLY A 356 10.26 26.25 38.83
CA GLY A 356 10.70 25.19 39.73
C GLY A 356 9.56 24.42 40.40
N TRP A 357 8.40 24.33 39.72
CA TRP A 357 7.26 23.59 40.22
C TRP A 357 7.36 22.09 39.82
N SER A 358 6.73 21.26 40.67
CA SER A 358 6.50 19.85 40.29
C SER A 358 5.61 19.76 39.06
N LEU A 359 5.90 18.87 38.13
CA LEU A 359 5.06 18.68 36.94
C LEU A 359 3.73 18.03 37.31
N GLY A 360 3.70 17.14 38.31
CA GLY A 360 2.48 16.56 38.83
C GLY A 360 1.68 15.77 37.82
N MET A 361 2.36 15.03 36.95
CA MET A 361 1.75 14.26 35.88
C MET A 361 1.51 12.82 36.31
N GLU A 362 0.28 12.33 36.18
CA GLU A 362 -0.07 10.95 36.54
C GLU A 362 0.60 9.90 35.64
N SER A 363 0.86 10.22 34.41
CA SER A 363 1.60 9.39 33.45
C SER A 363 2.97 8.97 34.00
N THR A 364 3.70 9.89 34.62
CA THR A 364 5.01 9.62 35.22
C THR A 364 4.91 8.67 36.43
N VAL A 365 3.84 8.80 37.22
CA VAL A 365 3.58 7.88 38.34
C VAL A 365 3.23 6.49 37.83
N ARG A 366 2.37 6.39 36.80
CA ARG A 366 2.03 5.09 36.18
C ARG A 366 3.29 4.38 35.68
N TYR A 367 4.16 5.11 34.98
CA TYR A 367 5.46 4.57 34.55
C TYR A 367 6.30 4.09 35.75
N ALA A 368 6.41 4.92 36.80
CA ALA A 368 7.20 4.62 38.00
C ALA A 368 6.76 3.33 38.72
N VAL A 369 5.46 3.04 38.73
CA VAL A 369 4.88 1.85 39.41
C VAL A 369 4.52 0.71 38.46
N GLY A 370 4.84 0.84 37.16
CA GLY A 370 4.60 -0.20 36.14
C GLY A 370 3.13 -0.42 35.81
N LYS A 371 2.28 0.61 35.92
CA LYS A 371 0.87 0.57 35.54
C LYS A 371 0.65 1.04 34.10
N MET A 372 -0.38 0.48 33.48
CA MET A 372 -0.76 0.84 32.12
C MET A 372 -1.50 2.18 32.07
N SER A 373 -1.47 2.84 30.92
CA SER A 373 -2.28 4.03 30.68
C SER A 373 -3.77 3.73 30.93
N GLY A 374 -4.45 4.62 31.66
CA GLY A 374 -5.85 4.47 32.06
C GLY A 374 -6.08 3.62 33.32
N GLU A 375 -5.07 2.94 33.90
CA GLU A 375 -5.21 2.31 35.20
C GLU A 375 -5.26 3.35 36.32
N SER A 376 -6.16 3.12 37.28
CA SER A 376 -6.32 4.04 38.42
C SER A 376 -5.11 4.01 39.35
N LEU A 377 -4.64 5.19 39.74
CA LEU A 377 -3.59 5.35 40.71
C LEU A 377 -4.17 5.36 42.13
N THR A 378 -3.50 4.66 43.02
CA THR A 378 -3.81 4.68 44.46
C THR A 378 -3.04 5.82 45.12
N ARG A 379 -3.44 6.17 46.35
CA ARG A 379 -2.68 7.15 47.13
C ARG A 379 -1.25 6.66 47.44
N GLU A 380 -1.04 5.36 47.52
CA GLU A 380 0.28 4.77 47.70
C GLU A 380 1.15 4.95 46.45
N ASP A 381 0.58 4.76 45.26
CA ASP A 381 1.27 5.00 43.98
C ASP A 381 1.73 6.47 43.88
N LEU A 382 0.83 7.44 44.19
CA LEU A 382 1.14 8.86 44.17
C LEU A 382 2.24 9.29 45.18
N ASN A 383 2.45 8.49 46.22
CA ASN A 383 3.50 8.72 47.23
C ASN A 383 4.71 7.80 47.02
N SER A 384 4.84 7.12 45.86
CA SER A 384 6.00 6.30 45.58
C SER A 384 7.29 7.12 45.54
N ASP A 385 8.30 6.63 46.27
CA ASP A 385 9.65 7.20 46.26
C ASP A 385 10.39 6.74 45.00
N SER A 386 10.14 7.43 43.87
CA SER A 386 10.68 7.07 42.57
C SER A 386 11.18 8.33 41.84
N PRO A 387 12.35 8.29 41.17
CA PRO A 387 12.88 9.43 40.41
C PRO A 387 12.03 9.82 39.20
N TRP A 388 11.04 9.00 38.85
CA TRP A 388 10.05 9.33 37.81
C TRP A 388 8.80 10.00 38.40
N ASN A 389 8.59 10.01 39.69
CA ASN A 389 7.38 10.54 40.30
C ASN A 389 7.41 12.09 40.37
N THR A 390 6.91 12.75 39.32
CA THR A 390 6.87 14.20 39.23
C THR A 390 5.80 14.88 40.12
N TRP A 391 5.04 14.10 40.92
CA TRP A 391 4.20 14.65 42.00
C TRP A 391 5.02 15.05 43.24
N ILE A 392 6.12 14.34 43.50
CA ILE A 392 7.00 14.53 44.65
C ILE A 392 8.28 15.22 44.24
N GLU A 393 8.91 14.71 43.17
CA GLU A 393 10.19 15.22 42.66
C GLU A 393 9.95 16.42 41.74
N PRO A 394 10.54 17.59 41.98
CA PRO A 394 10.46 18.72 41.08
C PRO A 394 11.35 18.51 39.85
N GLY A 395 10.93 19.08 38.71
CA GLY A 395 11.65 18.99 37.48
C GLY A 395 11.18 17.83 36.59
N LEU A 396 12.02 17.50 35.63
CA LEU A 396 11.76 16.40 34.70
C LEU A 396 11.97 15.02 35.37
N PRO A 397 11.25 13.97 34.95
CA PRO A 397 11.57 12.61 35.37
C PRO A 397 12.93 12.20 34.81
N LEU A 398 13.51 11.15 35.42
CA LEU A 398 14.86 10.69 35.10
C LEU A 398 15.08 10.34 33.64
N THR A 399 14.07 9.74 32.99
CA THR A 399 14.11 9.34 31.58
C THR A 399 12.81 9.69 30.89
N PRO A 400 12.73 9.62 29.55
CA PRO A 400 11.46 9.47 28.85
C PRO A 400 10.64 8.34 29.46
N ILE A 401 9.32 8.43 29.40
CA ILE A 401 8.38 7.44 29.95
C ILE A 401 7.66 6.63 28.87
N SER A 402 7.86 7.00 27.60
CA SER A 402 7.30 6.33 26.42
C SER A 402 8.05 6.78 25.17
N ALA A 403 7.76 6.17 24.03
CA ALA A 403 8.26 6.57 22.73
C ALA A 403 7.34 7.63 22.11
N PRO A 404 7.79 8.89 22.01
CA PRO A 404 6.97 9.95 21.44
C PRO A 404 6.92 9.88 19.91
N GLY A 405 5.77 10.25 19.33
CA GLY A 405 5.64 10.53 17.92
C GLY A 405 6.24 11.88 17.51
N ARG A 406 6.34 12.12 16.20
CA ARG A 406 6.89 13.36 15.63
C ARG A 406 6.21 14.60 16.18
N ALA A 407 4.89 14.60 16.29
CA ALA A 407 4.11 15.75 16.75
C ALA A 407 4.47 16.17 18.20
N SER A 408 4.74 15.19 19.07
CA SER A 408 5.18 15.47 20.45
C SER A 408 6.63 15.95 20.51
N LEU A 409 7.52 15.41 19.68
CA LEU A 409 8.90 15.88 19.56
C LEU A 409 8.95 17.34 19.09
N GLU A 410 8.18 17.69 18.06
CA GLU A 410 8.07 19.07 17.58
C GLU A 410 7.46 20.02 18.62
N ALA A 411 6.41 19.57 19.32
CA ALA A 411 5.76 20.36 20.35
C ALA A 411 6.68 20.63 21.57
N ALA A 412 7.53 19.67 21.93
CA ALA A 412 8.46 19.81 23.04
C ALA A 412 9.43 20.99 22.86
N VAL A 413 9.81 21.27 21.61
CA VAL A 413 10.76 22.35 21.26
C VAL A 413 10.10 23.56 20.57
N SER A 414 8.77 23.54 20.46
CA SER A 414 7.97 24.65 19.89
C SER A 414 6.71 24.87 20.73
N PRO A 415 6.86 25.23 22.05
CA PRO A 415 5.72 25.48 22.92
C PRO A 415 4.91 26.68 22.43
N GLU A 416 3.59 26.64 22.59
CA GLU A 416 2.70 27.80 22.33
C GLU A 416 2.84 28.81 23.45
N GLU A 417 3.19 30.08 23.13
CA GLU A 417 3.35 31.10 24.11
C GLU A 417 2.04 31.36 24.90
N GLY A 418 2.10 31.23 26.22
CA GLY A 418 0.94 31.46 27.08
C GLY A 418 1.26 31.32 28.57
N PRO A 419 0.39 31.85 29.42
CA PRO A 419 0.62 31.89 30.89
C PRO A 419 0.11 30.63 31.62
N TRP A 420 -0.28 29.59 30.92
CA TRP A 420 -0.93 28.44 31.53
C TRP A 420 -0.01 27.67 32.47
N MET A 421 -0.57 27.31 33.61
CA MET A 421 0.12 26.57 34.66
C MET A 421 -0.53 25.19 34.89
N PHE A 422 -1.78 25.03 34.46
CA PHE A 422 -2.56 23.81 34.65
C PHE A 422 -3.36 23.46 33.42
N PHE A 423 -3.64 22.19 33.25
CA PHE A 423 -4.59 21.69 32.30
C PHE A 423 -5.34 20.47 32.88
N VAL A 424 -6.57 20.27 32.48
CA VAL A 424 -7.38 19.12 32.86
C VAL A 424 -8.40 18.84 31.78
N ARG A 425 -8.63 17.57 31.50
CA ARG A 425 -9.62 17.15 30.52
C ARG A 425 -11.02 17.57 30.94
N THR A 426 -11.69 18.31 30.09
CA THR A 426 -13.07 18.76 30.34
C THR A 426 -14.00 18.44 29.16
N ASP A 427 -13.47 17.86 28.08
CA ASP A 427 -14.14 17.77 26.79
C ASP A 427 -14.71 19.14 26.41
N GLU A 428 -13.83 20.15 26.40
CA GLU A 428 -14.17 21.54 26.15
C GLU A 428 -14.90 21.72 24.84
N ASN A 429 -15.93 22.56 24.83
CA ASN A 429 -16.78 22.81 23.65
C ASN A 429 -17.39 21.55 23.02
N GLY A 430 -17.48 20.44 23.76
CA GLY A 430 -18.00 19.17 23.27
C GLY A 430 -17.01 18.36 22.42
N VAL A 431 -15.75 18.75 22.39
CA VAL A 431 -14.67 18.01 21.74
C VAL A 431 -14.15 16.96 22.72
N VAL A 432 -14.34 15.69 22.37
CA VAL A 432 -13.88 14.57 23.22
C VAL A 432 -12.35 14.58 23.32
N GLY A 433 -11.85 14.55 24.54
CA GLY A 433 -10.41 14.58 24.80
C GLY A 433 -9.83 15.98 25.01
N ALA A 434 -10.61 17.05 24.78
CA ALA A 434 -10.13 18.42 24.93
C ALA A 434 -9.91 18.81 26.39
N HIS A 435 -8.82 19.56 26.61
CA HIS A 435 -8.44 20.08 27.90
C HIS A 435 -8.83 21.56 28.06
N THR A 436 -9.18 21.95 29.30
CA THR A 436 -9.21 23.34 29.69
C THR A 436 -7.86 23.72 30.31
N PHE A 437 -7.23 24.76 29.75
CA PHE A 437 -5.96 25.32 30.22
C PHE A 437 -6.21 26.51 31.08
N THR A 438 -5.59 26.57 32.29
CA THR A 438 -5.82 27.62 33.26
C THR A 438 -4.51 28.17 33.83
N VAL A 439 -4.59 29.42 34.37
CA VAL A 439 -3.43 30.12 34.93
C VAL A 439 -3.40 30.00 36.45
N THR A 440 -4.57 30.04 37.08
CA THR A 440 -4.67 30.03 38.54
C THR A 440 -5.21 28.72 39.08
N SER A 441 -4.90 28.44 40.35
CA SER A 441 -5.39 27.25 41.04
C SER A 441 -6.91 27.25 41.23
N GLU A 442 -7.50 28.45 41.33
CA GLU A 442 -8.94 28.65 41.46
C GLU A 442 -9.66 28.23 40.16
N GLU A 443 -9.19 28.74 39.03
CA GLU A 443 -9.72 28.34 37.68
C GLU A 443 -9.54 26.84 37.45
N PHE A 444 -8.40 26.29 37.87
CA PHE A 444 -8.13 24.84 37.76
C PHE A 444 -9.13 24.02 38.59
N ALA A 445 -9.42 24.46 39.84
CA ALA A 445 -10.40 23.77 40.68
C ALA A 445 -11.81 23.77 40.08
N GLU A 446 -12.20 24.84 39.38
CA GLU A 446 -13.47 24.90 38.63
C GLU A 446 -13.46 23.92 37.45
N ALA A 447 -12.38 23.88 36.70
CA ALA A 447 -12.22 22.93 35.57
C ALA A 447 -12.22 21.46 36.04
N VAL A 448 -11.56 21.16 37.16
CA VAL A 448 -11.58 19.82 37.80
C VAL A 448 -13.02 19.46 38.24
N ALA A 449 -13.81 20.42 38.73
CA ALA A 449 -15.21 20.13 39.06
C ALA A 449 -16.03 19.73 37.84
N ILE A 450 -15.82 20.37 36.67
CA ILE A 450 -16.44 20.00 35.38
C ILE A 450 -16.00 18.60 34.96
N CYS A 451 -14.71 18.31 35.06
CA CYS A 451 -14.16 17.01 34.71
C CYS A 451 -14.80 15.89 35.54
N ARG A 452 -14.96 16.11 36.87
CA ARG A 452 -15.62 15.14 37.77
C ARG A 452 -17.11 15.00 37.49
N GLU A 453 -17.81 16.10 37.19
CA GLU A 453 -19.22 16.05 36.80
C GLU A 453 -19.46 15.20 35.57
N LYS A 454 -18.54 15.26 34.61
CA LYS A 454 -18.59 14.50 33.38
C LYS A 454 -17.98 13.10 33.47
N ASP A 455 -17.42 12.72 34.63
CA ASP A 455 -16.74 11.40 34.85
C ASP A 455 -15.61 11.12 33.84
N LEU A 456 -14.76 12.15 33.61
CA LEU A 456 -13.68 12.06 32.61
C LEU A 456 -12.35 11.52 33.18
N GLY A 457 -12.35 10.95 34.38
CA GLY A 457 -11.19 10.32 35.01
C GLY A 457 -10.28 11.27 35.78
N CYS A 458 -10.76 12.42 36.20
CA CYS A 458 -10.00 13.31 37.08
C CYS A 458 -10.08 12.83 38.52
N GLY A 459 -8.95 12.55 39.13
CA GLY A 459 -8.77 11.99 40.46
C GLY A 459 -9.44 12.72 41.64
#